data_a90ffc70ba072f7ff1888e1c54529b07
#
_entry.id   a90ffc70ba072f7ff1888e1c54529b07
#
_cell.length_a   1.000
_cell.length_b   1.000
_cell.length_c   1.000
_cell.angle_alpha   90.00
_cell.angle_beta   90.00
_cell.angle_gamma   90.00
#
_symmetry.space_group_name_H-M   'P 1'
#
loop_
_entity.id
_entity.type
_entity.pdbx_description
1 polymer ?
#
loop_
_entity_poly.entity_id
_entity_poly.type
_entity_poly.pdbx_seq_one_letter_code
_entity_poly.pdbx_strand_id
1 'polypeptide(L)'
;MIRTTRLLCTTVAVLMIGAGAASAQTYKMTTPFASGVAVPDQLESSIGTLNLNYGYPSADTVEKIYDNLDRSRALQAYLLAIPVVNQAGMRDSLRKFGPDNQTNVIWEGLMDSKTVALTGNDNTVYNFMWVDTSKGPIVAEIPPKVLGTVDDFWYKWVGDIGFTGADKGQGGKYLLLPPGFKGDIPPGYHVLRPSTFGSYFVFRAFVVDGSTKPAIDSVRKDLRIYPLAEAASPPPMKFVNASGIPSNFVSPGDYSFWALLNQVIQEEPAEGSDPTTLGLFASIGIVKGQPFNPDERMKKILTDAANIGAVTARTIAFKIRPKDAYFYPDSAWRLPFLGGYKFETAPGVSNLDGAVFYYYFAIAVTPAMEEKMVGRGSQYPWSVQDAKGSPFDGGKNYKLRLPPNIPVKDFWSVIVYDNQTRSMVQTDQQAPSVSSQSKGVKTNADGSVDVYFGPNAPAGMENNWVQTIPGKGWFMLLRLYGPLEPWFNKTWRPGEIELAN
;
A
#
# COMPACT_ATOMS: atom_id res chain seq x y z
N MET A 1 -47.96 14.27 -45.75
CA MET A 1 -46.71 13.96 -46.51
C MET A 1 -45.81 13.12 -45.60
N ILE A 2 -45.86 11.82 -45.82
CA ILE A 2 -45.13 10.81 -45.04
C ILE A 2 -43.81 10.57 -45.81
N ARG A 3 -42.66 10.83 -45.15
CA ARG A 3 -41.33 10.48 -45.70
C ARG A 3 -40.85 9.19 -45.00
N THR A 4 -40.87 8.12 -45.74
CA THR A 4 -40.33 6.81 -45.41
C THR A 4 -38.80 6.85 -45.54
N THR A 5 -38.08 6.62 -44.47
CA THR A 5 -36.62 6.43 -44.45
C THR A 5 -36.32 4.94 -44.64
N ARG A 6 -35.68 4.58 -45.73
CA ARG A 6 -35.21 3.20 -46.01
C ARG A 6 -33.94 2.91 -45.23
N LEU A 7 -33.98 1.88 -44.40
CA LEU A 7 -32.83 1.26 -43.79
C LEU A 7 -32.10 0.41 -44.84
N LEU A 8 -30.83 0.73 -45.11
CA LEU A 8 -29.95 -0.12 -45.91
C LEU A 8 -29.36 -1.18 -44.99
N CYS A 9 -29.79 -2.43 -45.12
CA CYS A 9 -29.09 -3.59 -44.57
C CYS A 9 -27.92 -3.92 -45.50
N THR A 10 -26.70 -3.70 -45.01
CA THR A 10 -25.48 -4.18 -45.69
C THR A 10 -25.25 -5.62 -45.27
N THR A 11 -25.54 -6.55 -46.12
CA THR A 11 -25.23 -7.97 -45.97
C THR A 11 -23.74 -8.17 -46.23
N VAL A 12 -22.99 -8.52 -45.16
CA VAL A 12 -21.62 -8.98 -45.30
C VAL A 12 -21.65 -10.43 -45.76
N ALA A 13 -21.26 -10.64 -46.99
CA ALA A 13 -21.07 -11.98 -47.55
C ALA A 13 -19.77 -12.58 -46.99
N VAL A 14 -19.91 -13.55 -46.11
CA VAL A 14 -18.78 -14.40 -45.68
C VAL A 14 -18.45 -15.34 -46.83
N LEU A 15 -17.31 -15.12 -47.50
CA LEU A 15 -16.74 -16.08 -48.44
C LEU A 15 -16.29 -17.33 -47.65
N MET A 16 -17.07 -18.39 -47.69
CA MET A 16 -16.62 -19.73 -47.31
C MET A 16 -15.69 -20.23 -48.41
N ILE A 17 -14.38 -20.22 -48.14
CA ILE A 17 -13.42 -20.98 -48.94
C ILE A 17 -13.67 -22.46 -48.62
N GLY A 18 -14.25 -23.17 -49.56
CA GLY A 18 -14.46 -24.60 -49.48
C GLY A 18 -13.13 -25.36 -49.44
N ALA A 19 -12.67 -25.70 -48.24
CA ALA A 19 -11.73 -26.77 -48.08
C ALA A 19 -12.41 -28.10 -48.42
N GLY A 20 -11.89 -28.83 -49.41
CA GLY A 20 -12.43 -30.09 -49.88
C GLY A 20 -12.67 -31.03 -48.71
N ALA A 21 -13.92 -31.45 -48.52
CA ALA A 21 -14.29 -32.45 -47.55
C ALA A 21 -13.66 -33.81 -47.98
N ALA A 22 -12.50 -34.10 -47.40
CA ALA A 22 -12.13 -35.51 -47.29
C ALA A 22 -13.25 -36.19 -46.51
N SER A 23 -13.92 -37.18 -47.10
CA SER A 23 -14.98 -37.94 -46.43
C SER A 23 -14.35 -38.62 -45.21
N ALA A 24 -14.59 -38.03 -44.03
CA ALA A 24 -14.10 -38.61 -42.78
C ALA A 24 -14.75 -39.97 -42.58
N GLN A 25 -13.98 -41.01 -42.53
CA GLN A 25 -14.45 -42.38 -42.23
C GLN A 25 -15.11 -42.34 -40.87
N THR A 26 -16.44 -42.64 -40.82
CA THR A 26 -17.19 -42.69 -39.56
C THR A 26 -16.95 -44.01 -38.88
N TYR A 27 -16.35 -43.99 -37.71
CA TYR A 27 -16.13 -45.16 -36.87
C TYR A 27 -17.34 -45.44 -35.99
N LYS A 28 -17.60 -46.75 -35.68
CA LYS A 28 -18.78 -47.18 -34.90
C LYS A 28 -18.85 -46.61 -33.49
N MET A 29 -17.71 -46.29 -32.90
CA MET A 29 -17.61 -45.78 -31.52
C MET A 29 -17.48 -44.25 -31.48
N THR A 30 -18.01 -43.54 -32.46
CA THR A 30 -17.98 -42.09 -32.53
C THR A 30 -19.05 -41.46 -31.64
N THR A 31 -18.67 -40.56 -30.75
CA THR A 31 -19.58 -39.74 -29.94
C THR A 31 -19.40 -38.25 -30.32
N PRO A 32 -20.48 -37.54 -30.63
CA PRO A 32 -20.39 -36.09 -30.83
C PRO A 32 -19.97 -35.38 -29.56
N PHE A 33 -19.13 -34.33 -29.69
CA PHE A 33 -18.73 -33.48 -28.57
C PHE A 33 -19.02 -32.00 -28.88
N ALA A 34 -19.12 -31.18 -27.82
CA ALA A 34 -19.48 -29.79 -27.94
C ALA A 34 -18.36 -28.98 -28.64
N SER A 35 -18.70 -27.87 -29.27
CA SER A 35 -17.74 -26.90 -29.80
C SER A 35 -16.80 -26.43 -28.69
N GLY A 36 -15.51 -26.35 -29.00
CA GLY A 36 -14.47 -25.92 -28.02
C GLY A 36 -13.82 -27.06 -27.24
N VAL A 37 -14.32 -28.32 -27.37
CA VAL A 37 -13.60 -29.49 -26.80
C VAL A 37 -12.29 -29.76 -27.56
N ALA A 38 -12.33 -29.62 -28.87
CA ALA A 38 -11.12 -29.66 -29.72
C ALA A 38 -10.63 -28.26 -30.05
N VAL A 39 -9.31 -28.10 -30.07
CA VAL A 39 -8.65 -26.87 -30.52
C VAL A 39 -8.33 -27.04 -32.00
N PRO A 40 -8.61 -26.02 -32.88
CA PRO A 40 -8.24 -26.07 -34.28
C PRO A 40 -6.72 -26.13 -34.47
N ASP A 41 -6.26 -26.75 -35.55
CA ASP A 41 -4.83 -26.87 -35.86
C ASP A 41 -4.15 -25.51 -36.10
N GLN A 42 -4.92 -24.47 -36.41
CA GLN A 42 -4.45 -23.09 -36.49
C GLN A 42 -5.38 -22.16 -35.72
N LEU A 43 -4.81 -21.31 -34.85
CA LEU A 43 -5.54 -20.35 -34.06
C LEU A 43 -4.82 -19.00 -34.07
N GLU A 44 -5.55 -17.94 -34.43
CA GLU A 44 -5.09 -16.56 -34.30
C GLU A 44 -5.29 -16.06 -32.87
N SER A 45 -4.26 -15.44 -32.30
CA SER A 45 -4.30 -14.92 -30.94
C SER A 45 -3.58 -13.58 -30.82
N SER A 46 -3.69 -12.93 -29.65
CA SER A 46 -2.96 -11.67 -29.35
C SER A 46 -1.43 -11.82 -29.35
N ILE A 47 -0.91 -13.07 -29.25
CA ILE A 47 0.52 -13.37 -29.30
C ILE A 47 0.95 -13.95 -30.67
N GLY A 48 0.08 -13.87 -31.66
CA GLY A 48 0.29 -14.33 -33.02
C GLY A 48 -0.42 -15.64 -33.32
N THR A 49 -0.12 -16.20 -34.48
CA THR A 49 -0.67 -17.48 -34.93
C THR A 49 -0.05 -18.63 -34.13
N LEU A 50 -0.92 -19.50 -33.61
CA LEU A 50 -0.60 -20.73 -32.90
C LEU A 50 -0.93 -21.93 -33.81
N ASN A 51 0.04 -22.79 -34.05
CA ASN A 51 -0.10 -23.93 -34.95
C ASN A 51 0.02 -25.26 -34.15
N LEU A 52 -0.90 -26.16 -34.42
CA LEU A 52 -0.90 -27.52 -33.90
C LEU A 52 -0.86 -28.51 -35.05
N ASN A 53 -0.27 -29.67 -34.83
CA ASN A 53 -0.27 -30.79 -35.76
C ASN A 53 -1.08 -31.93 -35.11
N TYR A 54 -2.28 -32.17 -35.55
CA TYR A 54 -3.19 -33.17 -34.95
C TYR A 54 -3.36 -32.97 -33.43
N GLY A 55 -3.55 -31.72 -33.00
CA GLY A 55 -3.69 -31.33 -31.60
C GLY A 55 -2.36 -31.23 -30.82
N TYR A 56 -1.20 -31.48 -31.45
CA TYR A 56 0.11 -31.32 -30.83
C TYR A 56 0.75 -29.98 -31.22
N PRO A 57 1.15 -29.13 -30.26
CA PRO A 57 1.68 -27.81 -30.58
C PRO A 57 3.02 -27.88 -31.34
N SER A 58 3.18 -27.04 -32.37
CA SER A 58 4.45 -26.88 -33.06
C SER A 58 5.54 -26.28 -32.15
N ALA A 59 6.80 -26.44 -32.49
CA ALA A 59 7.93 -25.93 -31.70
C ALA A 59 7.84 -24.39 -31.49
N ASP A 60 7.50 -23.64 -32.54
CA ASP A 60 7.28 -22.19 -32.46
C ASP A 60 6.09 -21.83 -31.55
N THR A 61 4.99 -22.61 -31.59
CA THR A 61 3.87 -22.43 -30.67
C THR A 61 4.25 -22.70 -29.23
N VAL A 62 5.04 -23.75 -28.96
CA VAL A 62 5.54 -24.07 -27.62
C VAL A 62 6.35 -22.89 -27.05
N GLU A 63 7.27 -22.34 -27.82
CA GLU A 63 8.09 -21.20 -27.41
C GLU A 63 7.22 -19.96 -27.09
N LYS A 64 6.32 -19.57 -28.01
CA LYS A 64 5.41 -18.44 -27.81
C LYS A 64 4.55 -18.59 -26.56
N ILE A 65 3.99 -19.78 -26.35
CA ILE A 65 3.09 -20.03 -25.21
C ILE A 65 3.85 -20.00 -23.90
N TYR A 66 5.04 -20.61 -23.80
CA TYR A 66 5.81 -20.55 -22.57
C TYR A 66 6.34 -19.15 -22.28
N ASP A 67 6.76 -18.38 -23.29
CA ASP A 67 7.15 -16.98 -23.10
C ASP A 67 6.00 -16.14 -22.57
N ASN A 68 4.80 -16.29 -23.13
CA ASN A 68 3.62 -15.58 -22.66
C ASN A 68 3.21 -16.02 -21.24
N LEU A 69 3.30 -17.31 -20.93
CA LEU A 69 3.00 -17.84 -19.61
C LEU A 69 3.94 -17.27 -18.54
N ASP A 70 5.25 -17.29 -18.80
CA ASP A 70 6.26 -16.81 -17.87
C ASP A 70 6.13 -15.29 -17.63
N ARG A 71 5.87 -14.50 -18.68
CA ARG A 71 5.58 -13.05 -18.56
C ARG A 71 4.34 -12.78 -17.71
N SER A 72 3.27 -13.54 -17.94
CA SER A 72 2.02 -13.39 -17.20
C SER A 72 2.20 -13.72 -15.72
N ARG A 73 2.93 -14.80 -15.42
CA ARG A 73 3.25 -15.21 -14.04
C ARG A 73 4.16 -14.20 -13.35
N ALA A 74 5.20 -13.71 -14.03
CA ALA A 74 6.10 -12.71 -13.49
C ALA A 74 5.36 -11.40 -13.17
N LEU A 75 4.46 -10.92 -14.05
CA LEU A 75 3.65 -9.73 -13.77
C LEU A 75 2.75 -9.93 -12.55
N GLN A 76 2.04 -11.07 -12.44
CA GLN A 76 1.21 -11.36 -11.29
C GLN A 76 2.03 -11.50 -10.00
N ALA A 77 3.19 -12.17 -10.08
CA ALA A 77 4.13 -12.28 -8.96
C ALA A 77 4.59 -10.90 -8.47
N TYR A 78 4.90 -9.97 -9.38
CA TYR A 78 5.27 -8.59 -9.03
C TYR A 78 4.16 -7.90 -8.23
N LEU A 79 2.93 -7.92 -8.75
CA LEU A 79 1.80 -7.23 -8.13
C LEU A 79 1.47 -7.82 -6.74
N LEU A 80 1.49 -9.14 -6.59
CA LEU A 80 1.25 -9.81 -5.31
C LEU A 80 2.38 -9.61 -4.30
N ALA A 81 3.60 -9.35 -4.77
CA ALA A 81 4.76 -9.15 -3.92
C ALA A 81 4.95 -7.69 -3.46
N ILE A 82 4.18 -6.72 -3.97
CA ILE A 82 4.32 -5.30 -3.57
C ILE A 82 4.28 -5.13 -2.04
N PRO A 83 3.34 -5.70 -1.28
CA PRO A 83 3.31 -5.55 0.18
C PRO A 83 4.60 -6.03 0.85
N VAL A 84 5.02 -7.26 0.55
CA VAL A 84 6.20 -7.88 1.18
C VAL A 84 7.50 -7.20 0.79
N VAL A 85 7.65 -6.75 -0.45
CA VAL A 85 8.85 -6.03 -0.90
C VAL A 85 8.91 -4.62 -0.30
N ASN A 86 7.75 -3.95 -0.13
CA ASN A 86 7.70 -2.69 0.61
C ASN A 86 8.18 -2.88 2.06
N GLN A 87 7.74 -3.92 2.74
CA GLN A 87 8.20 -4.25 4.09
C GLN A 87 9.70 -4.56 4.11
N ALA A 88 10.24 -5.29 3.12
CA ALA A 88 11.67 -5.53 3.01
C ALA A 88 12.47 -4.24 2.90
N GLY A 89 12.02 -3.28 2.09
CA GLY A 89 12.63 -1.96 2.00
C GLY A 89 12.59 -1.18 3.32
N MET A 90 11.47 -1.26 4.06
CA MET A 90 11.32 -0.68 5.40
C MET A 90 12.32 -1.30 6.38
N ARG A 91 12.35 -2.64 6.47
CA ARG A 91 13.28 -3.39 7.34
C ARG A 91 14.73 -3.05 7.07
N ASP A 92 15.15 -3.11 5.80
CA ASP A 92 16.53 -2.87 5.41
C ASP A 92 16.97 -1.42 5.71
N SER A 93 16.03 -0.49 5.66
CA SER A 93 16.26 0.89 6.04
C SER A 93 16.35 1.09 7.55
N LEU A 94 15.50 0.41 8.33
CA LEU A 94 15.57 0.42 9.79
C LEU A 94 16.89 -0.18 10.29
N ARG A 95 17.36 -1.27 9.68
CA ARG A 95 18.64 -1.93 10.02
C ARG A 95 19.87 -1.02 9.82
N LYS A 96 19.78 0.02 8.99
CA LYS A 96 20.86 1.04 8.87
C LYS A 96 20.99 1.90 10.13
N PHE A 97 19.95 2.05 10.93
CA PHE A 97 19.97 2.77 12.20
C PHE A 97 20.44 1.89 13.36
N GLY A 98 20.26 0.56 13.26
CA GLY A 98 20.73 -0.39 14.26
C GLY A 98 20.04 -1.75 14.18
N PRO A 99 20.42 -2.69 15.08
CA PRO A 99 19.92 -4.05 15.03
C PRO A 99 18.44 -4.15 15.39
N ASP A 100 17.81 -5.20 14.83
CA ASP A 100 16.45 -5.62 15.17
C ASP A 100 16.31 -5.88 16.67
N ASN A 101 15.10 -5.79 17.21
CA ASN A 101 14.76 -6.04 18.63
C ASN A 101 15.46 -5.14 19.65
N GLN A 102 16.25 -4.15 19.23
CA GLN A 102 17.01 -3.26 20.12
C GLN A 102 16.88 -1.79 19.77
N THR A 103 16.56 -1.48 18.51
CA THR A 103 16.60 -0.10 17.99
C THR A 103 15.20 0.43 17.77
N ASN A 104 14.89 1.55 18.40
CA ASN A 104 13.75 2.39 18.04
C ASN A 104 14.24 3.60 17.22
N VAL A 105 13.74 3.71 15.99
CA VAL A 105 13.94 4.89 15.15
C VAL A 105 12.80 5.85 15.44
N ILE A 106 13.13 7.00 16.02
CA ILE A 106 12.15 7.99 16.49
C ILE A 106 12.37 9.33 15.76
N TRP A 107 11.29 10.01 15.39
CA TRP A 107 11.34 11.35 14.81
C TRP A 107 10.96 12.38 15.88
N GLU A 108 11.93 12.79 16.71
CA GLU A 108 11.72 13.68 17.85
C GLU A 108 11.31 15.10 17.44
N GLY A 109 11.85 15.59 16.32
CA GLY A 109 11.47 16.88 15.70
C GLY A 109 10.36 16.75 14.66
N LEU A 110 9.59 15.64 14.72
CA LEU A 110 8.64 15.17 13.70
C LEU A 110 9.35 14.71 12.40
N MET A 111 8.63 13.95 11.60
CA MET A 111 9.12 13.50 10.30
C MET A 111 9.09 14.67 9.32
N ASP A 112 10.11 14.83 8.52
CA ASP A 112 10.20 15.83 7.48
C ASP A 112 10.36 15.18 6.09
N SER A 113 10.39 16.00 5.04
CA SER A 113 10.48 15.53 3.66
C SER A 113 11.82 14.86 3.30
N LYS A 114 12.86 14.95 4.13
CA LYS A 114 14.12 14.19 3.97
C LYS A 114 13.95 12.70 4.25
N THR A 115 12.90 12.33 4.98
CA THR A 115 12.50 10.95 5.17
C THR A 115 11.66 10.51 3.98
N VAL A 116 12.24 9.77 3.04
CA VAL A 116 11.53 9.19 1.90
C VAL A 116 10.80 7.94 2.38
N ALA A 117 9.52 8.08 2.69
CA ALA A 117 8.63 7.01 3.15
C ALA A 117 7.25 7.14 2.51
N LEU A 118 6.62 6.00 2.19
CA LEU A 118 5.27 5.99 1.61
C LEU A 118 4.30 6.70 2.56
N THR A 119 3.67 7.75 2.06
CA THR A 119 2.70 8.58 2.80
C THR A 119 3.15 8.96 4.22
N GLY A 120 4.42 9.36 4.39
CA GLY A 120 4.97 9.84 5.65
C GLY A 120 4.10 10.92 6.31
N ASN A 121 4.23 11.13 7.62
CA ASN A 121 3.38 12.03 8.38
C ASN A 121 4.22 12.85 9.37
N ASP A 122 4.04 14.15 9.35
CA ASP A 122 4.78 15.16 10.10
C ASP A 122 4.02 15.75 11.31
N ASN A 123 2.90 15.14 11.72
CA ASN A 123 2.05 15.71 12.77
C ASN A 123 2.10 14.96 14.11
N THR A 124 2.82 13.85 14.19
CA THR A 124 2.97 13.04 15.40
C THR A 124 4.37 12.48 15.51
N VAL A 125 4.81 12.13 16.73
CA VAL A 125 6.12 11.53 16.98
C VAL A 125 6.07 10.06 16.61
N TYR A 126 6.58 9.71 15.43
CA TYR A 126 6.66 8.34 14.95
C TYR A 126 7.80 7.57 15.59
N ASN A 127 7.55 6.27 15.78
CA ASN A 127 8.47 5.28 16.30
C ASN A 127 8.37 4.04 15.40
N PHE A 128 9.45 3.70 14.71
CA PHE A 128 9.54 2.55 13.82
C PHE A 128 10.56 1.55 14.35
N MET A 129 10.16 0.29 14.43
CA MET A 129 11.01 -0.81 14.84
C MET A 129 10.81 -2.01 13.96
N TRP A 130 11.84 -2.81 13.80
CA TRP A 130 11.72 -4.15 13.24
C TRP A 130 11.86 -5.17 14.36
N VAL A 131 10.85 -6.03 14.48
CA VAL A 131 10.84 -7.11 15.47
C VAL A 131 11.01 -8.43 14.74
N ASP A 132 12.01 -9.21 15.15
CA ASP A 132 12.33 -10.52 14.58
C ASP A 132 12.22 -11.57 15.69
N THR A 133 11.30 -12.52 15.52
CA THR A 133 11.03 -13.62 16.45
C THR A 133 11.71 -14.92 16.05
N SER A 134 12.59 -14.94 15.04
CA SER A 134 13.24 -16.17 14.53
C SER A 134 14.06 -16.91 15.59
N LYS A 135 14.53 -16.19 16.63
CA LYS A 135 15.29 -16.75 17.76
C LYS A 135 14.45 -17.04 19.00
N GLY A 136 13.14 -16.76 18.96
CA GLY A 136 12.23 -16.98 20.08
C GLY A 136 11.29 -15.80 20.34
N PRO A 137 10.42 -15.91 21.35
CA PRO A 137 9.46 -14.88 21.71
C PRO A 137 10.10 -13.56 22.10
N ILE A 138 9.51 -12.45 21.64
CA ILE A 138 9.96 -11.08 21.93
C ILE A 138 8.90 -10.36 22.76
N VAL A 139 9.33 -9.72 23.84
CA VAL A 139 8.53 -8.82 24.66
C VAL A 139 8.65 -7.39 24.15
N ALA A 140 7.53 -6.68 24.04
CA ALA A 140 7.47 -5.25 23.82
C ALA A 140 6.69 -4.58 24.97
N GLU A 141 7.37 -3.77 25.77
CA GLU A 141 6.74 -2.91 26.77
C GLU A 141 6.40 -1.58 26.12
N ILE A 142 5.12 -1.23 26.10
CA ILE A 142 4.59 -0.10 25.34
C ILE A 142 4.28 1.07 26.27
N PRO A 143 4.70 2.30 25.89
CA PRO A 143 4.36 3.51 26.63
C PRO A 143 2.84 3.76 26.64
N PRO A 144 2.31 4.46 27.68
CA PRO A 144 0.93 4.92 27.65
C PRO A 144 0.69 6.01 26.60
N LYS A 145 -0.57 6.19 26.23
CA LYS A 145 -1.06 7.27 25.33
C LYS A 145 -0.44 7.25 23.93
N VAL A 146 -0.16 6.07 23.40
CA VAL A 146 0.28 5.87 22.01
C VAL A 146 -0.83 5.27 21.17
N LEU A 147 -0.65 5.32 19.86
CA LEU A 147 -1.51 4.66 18.87
C LEU A 147 -0.63 3.96 17.84
N GLY A 148 -0.79 2.66 17.70
CA GLY A 148 0.05 1.90 16.78
C GLY A 148 -0.49 0.53 16.43
N THR A 149 0.27 -0.17 15.59
CA THR A 149 -0.06 -1.50 15.10
C THR A 149 1.19 -2.35 14.93
N VAL A 150 0.99 -3.64 14.89
CA VAL A 150 1.97 -4.64 14.51
C VAL A 150 1.42 -5.37 13.29
N ASP A 151 2.17 -5.34 12.20
CA ASP A 151 1.85 -6.07 10.97
C ASP A 151 2.93 -7.12 10.71
N ASP A 152 2.53 -8.29 10.21
CA ASP A 152 3.49 -9.32 9.80
C ASP A 152 4.20 -8.92 8.48
N PHE A 153 5.11 -9.73 8.00
CA PHE A 153 5.90 -9.40 6.80
C PHE A 153 5.05 -9.29 5.51
N TRP A 154 3.82 -9.78 5.51
CA TRP A 154 2.87 -9.65 4.39
C TRP A 154 1.89 -8.50 4.56
N TYR A 155 2.13 -7.59 5.54
CA TYR A 155 1.18 -6.56 5.99
C TYR A 155 -0.17 -7.14 6.44
N LYS A 156 -0.20 -8.38 6.92
CA LYS A 156 -1.38 -8.86 7.64
C LYS A 156 -1.38 -8.24 9.04
N TRP A 157 -2.48 -7.61 9.39
CA TRP A 157 -2.65 -7.06 10.72
C TRP A 157 -2.55 -8.16 11.78
N VAL A 158 -1.66 -7.99 12.75
CA VAL A 158 -1.43 -8.91 13.88
C VAL A 158 -2.13 -8.40 15.13
N GLY A 159 -2.10 -7.09 15.36
CA GLY A 159 -2.80 -6.46 16.49
C GLY A 159 -2.43 -5.01 16.70
N ASP A 160 -3.34 -4.27 17.31
CA ASP A 160 -3.12 -2.89 17.70
C ASP A 160 -2.44 -2.77 19.05
N ILE A 161 -1.76 -1.65 19.25
CA ILE A 161 -1.15 -1.24 20.53
C ILE A 161 -1.60 0.18 20.89
N GLY A 162 -1.64 0.51 22.15
CA GLY A 162 -2.08 1.81 22.62
C GLY A 162 -3.60 1.98 22.59
N PHE A 163 -4.09 3.14 22.20
CA PHE A 163 -5.52 3.51 22.32
C PHE A 163 -6.53 2.55 21.67
N THR A 164 -6.14 1.86 20.62
CA THR A 164 -6.96 0.85 19.93
C THR A 164 -6.54 -0.57 20.28
N GLY A 165 -5.42 -0.73 20.99
CA GLY A 165 -4.89 -2.01 21.43
C GLY A 165 -5.53 -2.56 22.69
N ALA A 166 -5.09 -3.75 23.09
CA ALA A 166 -5.55 -4.45 24.27
C ALA A 166 -5.25 -3.69 25.58
N ASP A 167 -4.19 -2.87 25.60
CA ASP A 167 -3.80 -2.01 26.72
C ASP A 167 -4.65 -0.74 26.85
N LYS A 168 -5.53 -0.45 25.87
CA LYS A 168 -6.46 0.69 25.86
C LYS A 168 -5.77 2.05 26.14
N GLY A 169 -4.52 2.18 25.66
CA GLY A 169 -3.72 3.40 25.83
C GLY A 169 -3.12 3.59 27.22
N GLN A 170 -3.18 2.60 28.08
CA GLN A 170 -2.56 2.67 29.42
C GLN A 170 -1.09 2.22 29.45
N GLY A 171 -0.62 1.70 28.32
CA GLY A 171 0.64 1.00 28.24
C GLY A 171 0.51 -0.44 28.73
N GLY A 172 1.45 -1.29 28.34
CA GLY A 172 1.38 -2.70 28.69
C GLY A 172 2.51 -3.52 28.10
N LYS A 173 2.51 -4.80 28.44
CA LYS A 173 3.49 -5.75 27.92
C LYS A 173 2.85 -6.63 26.86
N TYR A 174 3.39 -6.57 25.66
CA TYR A 174 2.99 -7.42 24.55
C TYR A 174 4.04 -8.51 24.34
N LEU A 175 3.58 -9.71 23.97
CA LEU A 175 4.44 -10.86 23.69
C LEU A 175 4.21 -11.32 22.25
N LEU A 176 5.21 -11.10 21.39
CA LEU A 176 5.21 -11.59 20.02
C LEU A 176 5.78 -13.01 20.00
N LEU A 177 4.98 -13.97 19.55
CA LEU A 177 5.37 -15.38 19.47
C LEU A 177 5.80 -15.72 18.06
N PRO A 178 6.89 -16.45 17.87
CA PRO A 178 7.26 -16.93 16.54
C PRO A 178 6.17 -17.86 15.95
N PRO A 179 6.05 -17.94 14.63
CA PRO A 179 5.15 -18.89 13.97
C PRO A 179 5.35 -20.32 14.50
N GLY A 180 4.25 -21.02 14.80
CA GLY A 180 4.30 -22.39 15.29
C GLY A 180 4.77 -22.57 16.74
N PHE A 181 4.93 -21.50 17.54
CA PHE A 181 5.35 -21.58 18.94
C PHE A 181 4.40 -22.44 19.77
N LYS A 182 4.98 -23.42 20.49
CA LYS A 182 4.25 -24.37 21.36
C LYS A 182 4.71 -24.34 22.83
N GLY A 183 5.60 -23.40 23.17
CA GLY A 183 6.08 -23.26 24.54
C GLY A 183 5.05 -22.62 25.47
N ASP A 184 5.36 -22.61 26.77
CA ASP A 184 4.53 -21.99 27.80
C ASP A 184 4.50 -20.46 27.62
N ILE A 185 3.32 -19.89 27.85
CA ILE A 185 3.10 -18.44 27.80
C ILE A 185 2.93 -17.94 29.23
N PRO A 186 3.88 -17.14 29.75
CA PRO A 186 3.74 -16.56 31.06
C PRO A 186 2.53 -15.62 31.15
N PRO A 187 1.90 -15.50 32.34
CA PRO A 187 0.81 -14.55 32.53
C PRO A 187 1.30 -13.09 32.47
N GLY A 188 0.39 -12.15 32.21
CA GLY A 188 0.67 -10.70 32.25
C GLY A 188 1.06 -10.08 30.90
N TYR A 189 0.96 -10.82 29.80
CA TYR A 189 1.24 -10.32 28.47
C TYR A 189 -0.02 -10.29 27.58
N HIS A 190 -0.13 -9.28 26.75
CA HIS A 190 -1.02 -9.29 25.57
C HIS A 190 -0.30 -10.06 24.47
N VAL A 191 -0.85 -11.20 24.05
CA VAL A 191 -0.17 -12.10 23.11
C VAL A 191 -0.48 -11.72 21.67
N LEU A 192 0.56 -11.55 20.85
CA LEU A 192 0.50 -11.34 19.41
C LEU A 192 1.10 -12.56 18.68
N ARG A 193 0.45 -12.99 17.58
CA ARG A 193 0.83 -14.17 16.81
C ARG A 193 0.97 -13.84 15.33
N PRO A 194 2.09 -13.22 14.92
CA PRO A 194 2.38 -13.01 13.52
C PRO A 194 2.52 -14.35 12.78
N SER A 195 2.24 -14.37 11.47
CA SER A 195 2.44 -15.53 10.62
C SER A 195 3.87 -15.63 10.06
N THR A 196 4.70 -14.62 10.33
CA THR A 196 6.10 -14.50 9.91
C THR A 196 7.00 -14.25 11.12
N PHE A 197 8.31 -14.48 10.96
CA PHE A 197 9.28 -14.14 12.00
C PHE A 197 9.45 -12.64 12.14
N GLY A 198 9.58 -11.95 10.99
CA GLY A 198 9.69 -10.50 10.94
C GLY A 198 8.33 -9.81 11.08
N SER A 199 8.29 -8.72 11.83
CA SER A 199 7.11 -7.88 11.99
C SER A 199 7.49 -6.40 11.99
N TYR A 200 6.68 -5.60 11.30
CA TYR A 200 6.75 -4.15 11.36
C TYR A 200 6.00 -3.67 12.60
N PHE A 201 6.72 -3.06 13.51
CA PHE A 201 6.19 -2.55 14.75
C PHE A 201 6.22 -1.02 14.70
N VAL A 202 5.07 -0.40 14.60
CA VAL A 202 4.95 1.05 14.45
C VAL A 202 3.95 1.63 15.43
N PHE A 203 4.32 2.74 16.05
CA PHE A 203 3.37 3.57 16.78
C PHE A 203 3.73 5.04 16.69
N ARG A 204 2.76 5.88 17.03
CA ARG A 204 2.90 7.32 17.16
C ARG A 204 2.49 7.75 18.57
N ALA A 205 3.27 8.69 19.12
CA ALA A 205 2.93 9.44 20.31
C ALA A 205 2.51 10.86 19.91
N PHE A 206 1.63 11.48 20.69
CA PHE A 206 0.98 12.72 20.30
C PHE A 206 1.72 13.96 20.79
N VAL A 207 1.71 14.99 19.98
CA VAL A 207 2.18 16.32 20.36
C VAL A 207 1.20 16.89 21.43
N VAL A 208 1.76 17.41 22.50
CA VAL A 208 0.98 17.97 23.63
C VAL A 208 1.30 19.47 23.74
N ASP A 209 0.30 20.31 23.59
CA ASP A 209 0.43 21.78 23.66
C ASP A 209 1.53 22.33 22.74
N GLY A 210 1.62 21.75 21.54
CA GLY A 210 2.63 22.14 20.54
C GLY A 210 4.05 21.65 20.83
N SER A 211 4.25 20.76 21.84
CA SER A 211 5.54 20.20 22.21
C SER A 211 5.59 18.69 21.97
N THR A 212 6.67 18.21 21.36
CA THR A 212 6.97 16.78 21.21
C THR A 212 7.60 16.18 22.46
N LYS A 213 8.13 17.03 23.36
CA LYS A 213 8.93 16.59 24.52
C LYS A 213 8.21 15.61 25.46
N PRO A 214 6.94 15.81 25.86
CA PRO A 214 6.25 14.86 26.72
C PRO A 214 6.13 13.48 26.09
N ALA A 215 5.89 13.41 24.77
CA ALA A 215 5.81 12.16 24.01
C ALA A 215 7.17 11.45 23.97
N ILE A 216 8.24 12.19 23.68
CA ILE A 216 9.62 11.67 23.64
C ILE A 216 10.04 11.13 25.00
N ASP A 217 9.81 11.88 26.07
CA ASP A 217 10.17 11.49 27.44
C ASP A 217 9.45 10.19 27.85
N SER A 218 8.17 10.06 27.55
CA SER A 218 7.41 8.83 27.82
C SER A 218 7.96 7.63 27.03
N VAL A 219 8.21 7.83 25.71
CA VAL A 219 8.76 6.76 24.86
C VAL A 219 10.13 6.31 25.37
N ARG A 220 11.04 7.24 25.65
CA ARG A 220 12.38 6.90 26.13
C ARG A 220 12.37 6.21 27.50
N LYS A 221 11.42 6.57 28.35
CA LYS A 221 11.27 6.01 29.68
C LYS A 221 10.68 4.60 29.65
N ASP A 222 9.59 4.39 28.90
CA ASP A 222 8.71 3.24 29.08
C ASP A 222 8.81 2.19 27.96
N LEU A 223 9.35 2.55 26.77
CA LEU A 223 9.54 1.59 25.67
C LEU A 223 10.70 0.65 25.95
N ARG A 224 10.45 -0.66 25.88
CA ARG A 224 11.46 -1.73 25.92
C ARG A 224 11.09 -2.81 24.92
N ILE A 225 12.09 -3.33 24.19
CA ILE A 225 11.93 -4.54 23.37
C ILE A 225 13.09 -5.47 23.67
N TYR A 226 12.79 -6.73 23.98
CA TYR A 226 13.80 -7.71 24.39
C TYR A 226 13.28 -9.14 24.23
N PRO A 227 14.19 -10.15 24.11
CA PRO A 227 13.82 -11.55 24.14
C PRO A 227 13.14 -11.92 25.47
N LEU A 228 12.08 -12.74 25.43
CA LEU A 228 11.39 -13.22 26.65
C LEU A 228 12.38 -13.88 27.64
N ALA A 229 13.38 -14.58 27.13
CA ALA A 229 14.42 -15.20 27.96
C ALA A 229 15.24 -14.19 28.80
N GLU A 230 15.25 -12.92 28.43
CA GLU A 230 15.96 -11.83 29.11
C GLU A 230 15.02 -10.96 29.95
N ALA A 231 13.77 -11.39 30.20
CA ALA A 231 12.77 -10.61 30.93
C ALA A 231 13.17 -10.30 32.41
N ALA A 232 14.05 -11.09 32.99
CA ALA A 232 14.56 -10.84 34.37
C ALA A 232 15.54 -9.66 34.43
N SER A 233 16.24 -9.34 33.30
CA SER A 233 17.20 -8.23 33.19
C SER A 233 17.22 -7.75 31.75
N PRO A 234 16.20 -6.99 31.31
CA PRO A 234 16.08 -6.53 29.93
C PRO A 234 17.27 -5.65 29.51
N PRO A 235 17.82 -5.87 28.32
CA PRO A 235 18.90 -5.03 27.80
C PRO A 235 18.39 -3.59 27.52
N PRO A 236 19.29 -2.60 27.50
CA PRO A 236 18.92 -1.22 27.19
C PRO A 236 18.48 -1.08 25.74
N MET A 237 17.45 -0.25 25.51
CA MET A 237 17.02 0.15 24.17
C MET A 237 17.96 1.19 23.56
N LYS A 238 18.19 1.08 22.24
CA LYS A 238 18.82 2.10 21.45
C LYS A 238 17.76 3.01 20.83
N PHE A 239 17.78 4.28 21.15
CA PHE A 239 16.91 5.30 20.54
C PHE A 239 17.72 6.14 19.55
N VAL A 240 17.31 6.14 18.29
CA VAL A 240 17.97 6.91 17.24
C VAL A 240 17.00 7.95 16.71
N ASN A 241 17.33 9.23 16.94
CA ASN A 241 16.55 10.34 16.38
C ASN A 241 16.84 10.47 14.88
N ALA A 242 15.84 10.21 14.06
CA ALA A 242 15.92 10.28 12.59
C ALA A 242 15.43 11.62 12.00
N SER A 243 15.03 12.58 12.85
CA SER A 243 14.58 13.90 12.38
C SER A 243 15.70 14.63 11.62
N GLY A 244 15.39 15.12 10.42
CA GLY A 244 16.36 15.84 9.57
C GLY A 244 17.42 14.95 8.91
N ILE A 245 17.42 13.65 9.17
CA ILE A 245 18.38 12.70 8.58
C ILE A 245 17.81 12.18 7.24
N PRO A 246 18.52 12.42 6.10
CA PRO A 246 18.14 11.84 4.83
C PRO A 246 18.09 10.32 4.91
N SER A 247 16.93 9.73 4.66
CA SER A 247 16.72 8.30 4.75
C SER A 247 15.67 7.83 3.72
N ASN A 248 15.83 6.62 3.20
CA ASN A 248 14.91 6.06 2.22
C ASN A 248 14.35 4.72 2.69
N PHE A 249 13.05 4.68 2.88
CA PHE A 249 12.27 3.51 3.30
C PHE A 249 11.44 2.91 2.16
N VAL A 250 11.54 3.46 0.95
CA VAL A 250 10.79 3.00 -0.22
C VAL A 250 11.63 2.00 -1.01
N SER A 251 11.09 0.84 -1.27
CA SER A 251 11.72 -0.20 -2.07
C SER A 251 11.82 0.20 -3.55
N PRO A 252 12.86 -0.26 -4.27
CA PRO A 252 12.95 -0.07 -5.72
C PRO A 252 11.87 -0.89 -6.45
N GLY A 253 11.45 -0.41 -7.62
CA GLY A 253 10.47 -1.08 -8.47
C GLY A 253 11.06 -1.73 -9.72
N ASP A 254 12.39 -1.76 -9.86
CA ASP A 254 13.13 -2.35 -10.97
C ASP A 254 13.48 -3.84 -10.73
N TYR A 255 14.42 -4.38 -11.50
CA TYR A 255 14.83 -5.78 -11.36
C TYR A 255 15.28 -6.16 -9.93
N SER A 256 15.82 -5.22 -9.15
CA SER A 256 16.26 -5.47 -7.76
C SER A 256 15.09 -5.84 -6.82
N PHE A 257 13.85 -5.56 -7.21
CA PHE A 257 12.64 -6.02 -6.54
C PHE A 257 12.63 -7.54 -6.32
N TRP A 258 13.08 -8.31 -7.30
CA TRP A 258 13.11 -9.78 -7.22
C TRP A 258 14.14 -10.30 -6.21
N ALA A 259 15.25 -9.60 -6.06
CA ALA A 259 16.25 -9.94 -5.05
C ALA A 259 15.71 -9.73 -3.63
N LEU A 260 14.97 -8.64 -3.39
CA LEU A 260 14.30 -8.38 -2.11
C LEU A 260 13.20 -9.42 -1.84
N LEU A 261 12.38 -9.75 -2.84
CA LEU A 261 11.38 -10.80 -2.70
C LEU A 261 12.03 -12.14 -2.35
N ASN A 262 13.07 -12.54 -3.09
CA ASN A 262 13.79 -13.79 -2.81
C ASN A 262 14.34 -13.79 -1.38
N GLN A 263 14.97 -12.70 -0.94
CA GLN A 263 15.50 -12.60 0.43
C GLN A 263 14.43 -12.91 1.45
N VAL A 264 13.25 -12.31 1.36
CA VAL A 264 12.15 -12.57 2.30
C VAL A 264 11.66 -14.01 2.24
N ILE A 265 11.51 -14.58 1.02
CA ILE A 265 11.10 -15.98 0.86
C ILE A 265 12.12 -16.95 1.50
N GLN A 266 13.41 -16.62 1.47
CA GLN A 266 14.43 -17.44 2.14
C GLN A 266 14.37 -17.30 3.68
N GLU A 267 14.08 -16.12 4.19
CA GLU A 267 14.09 -15.84 5.63
C GLU A 267 12.80 -16.30 6.33
N GLU A 268 11.62 -16.05 5.75
CA GLU A 268 10.33 -16.23 6.40
C GLU A 268 9.74 -17.64 6.22
N PRO A 269 8.90 -18.13 7.14
CA PRO A 269 8.25 -19.43 7.01
C PRO A 269 7.25 -19.44 5.85
N ALA A 270 7.19 -20.58 5.13
CA ALA A 270 6.28 -20.74 3.99
C ALA A 270 4.80 -20.62 4.41
N GLU A 271 4.48 -21.08 5.60
CA GLU A 271 3.13 -21.06 6.19
C GLU A 271 2.61 -19.64 6.42
N GLY A 272 3.47 -18.62 6.39
CA GLY A 272 3.10 -17.20 6.48
C GLY A 272 2.36 -16.68 5.25
N SER A 273 2.49 -17.34 4.10
CA SER A 273 1.84 -16.97 2.83
C SER A 273 0.91 -18.08 2.34
N ASP A 274 0.06 -17.77 1.35
CA ASP A 274 -0.75 -18.80 0.73
C ASP A 274 0.06 -19.65 -0.28
N PRO A 275 -0.23 -20.95 -0.43
CA PRO A 275 0.53 -21.84 -1.29
C PRO A 275 0.49 -21.46 -2.78
N THR A 276 -0.59 -20.84 -3.24
CA THR A 276 -0.73 -20.41 -4.65
C THR A 276 0.20 -19.25 -4.97
N THR A 277 0.30 -18.27 -4.06
CA THR A 277 1.25 -17.16 -4.19
C THR A 277 2.69 -17.66 -4.18
N LEU A 278 3.04 -18.58 -3.26
CA LEU A 278 4.37 -19.20 -3.26
C LEU A 278 4.64 -20.02 -4.53
N GLY A 279 3.63 -20.75 -5.04
CA GLY A 279 3.70 -21.47 -6.30
C GLY A 279 3.93 -20.54 -7.50
N LEU A 280 3.33 -19.36 -7.48
CA LEU A 280 3.57 -18.34 -8.49
C LEU A 280 5.01 -17.82 -8.45
N PHE A 281 5.58 -17.56 -7.27
CA PHE A 281 6.99 -17.19 -7.12
C PHE A 281 7.92 -18.32 -7.53
N ALA A 282 7.59 -19.56 -7.19
CA ALA A 282 8.35 -20.74 -7.62
C ALA A 282 8.39 -20.87 -9.14
N SER A 283 7.31 -20.55 -9.85
CA SER A 283 7.24 -20.62 -11.31
C SER A 283 8.18 -19.67 -12.04
N ILE A 284 8.69 -18.63 -11.34
CA ILE A 284 9.68 -17.67 -11.85
C ILE A 284 11.08 -17.90 -11.23
N GLY A 285 11.28 -19.01 -10.52
CA GLY A 285 12.56 -19.41 -9.95
C GLY A 285 12.83 -18.95 -8.53
N ILE A 286 11.87 -18.33 -7.83
CA ILE A 286 12.01 -17.94 -6.42
C ILE A 286 11.40 -19.05 -5.54
N VAL A 287 12.25 -19.93 -5.01
CA VAL A 287 11.88 -21.10 -4.23
C VAL A 287 12.63 -21.11 -2.90
N LYS A 288 11.91 -21.29 -1.78
CA LYS A 288 12.55 -21.39 -0.46
C LYS A 288 13.56 -22.54 -0.41
N GLY A 289 14.76 -22.24 0.11
CA GLY A 289 15.86 -23.20 0.21
C GLY A 289 16.62 -23.42 -1.11
N GLN A 290 16.29 -22.69 -2.18
CA GLN A 290 16.98 -22.78 -3.46
C GLN A 290 17.63 -21.43 -3.82
N PRO A 291 18.78 -21.42 -4.49
CA PRO A 291 19.39 -20.18 -4.98
C PRO A 291 18.56 -19.59 -6.12
N PHE A 292 18.31 -18.29 -6.07
CA PHE A 292 17.67 -17.56 -7.15
C PHE A 292 18.71 -17.20 -8.22
N ASN A 293 18.77 -17.98 -9.27
CA ASN A 293 19.73 -17.82 -10.37
C ASN A 293 19.04 -17.99 -11.74
N PRO A 294 18.18 -17.04 -12.15
CA PRO A 294 17.49 -17.11 -13.43
C PRO A 294 18.49 -17.05 -14.61
N ASP A 295 18.20 -17.80 -15.67
CA ASP A 295 18.94 -17.72 -16.93
C ASP A 295 18.70 -16.36 -17.64
N GLU A 296 19.41 -16.11 -18.73
CA GLU A 296 19.35 -14.84 -19.46
C GLU A 296 17.94 -14.57 -20.04
N ARG A 297 17.23 -15.61 -20.49
CA ARG A 297 15.84 -15.49 -20.94
C ARG A 297 14.92 -15.04 -19.80
N MET A 298 14.99 -15.72 -18.67
CA MET A 298 14.17 -15.38 -17.48
C MET A 298 14.55 -14.02 -16.90
N LYS A 299 15.82 -13.64 -16.85
CA LYS A 299 16.25 -12.29 -16.44
C LYS A 299 15.59 -11.20 -17.29
N LYS A 300 15.53 -11.40 -18.60
CA LYS A 300 14.85 -10.45 -19.51
C LYS A 300 13.36 -10.37 -19.21
N ILE A 301 12.70 -11.52 -19.02
CA ILE A 301 11.28 -11.58 -18.65
C ILE A 301 11.02 -10.86 -17.32
N LEU A 302 11.85 -11.12 -16.32
CA LEU A 302 11.72 -10.51 -14.99
C LEU A 302 11.99 -9.00 -15.01
N THR A 303 12.95 -8.53 -15.83
CA THR A 303 13.19 -7.09 -16.02
C THR A 303 11.98 -6.41 -16.65
N ASP A 304 11.43 -7.01 -17.71
CA ASP A 304 10.24 -6.50 -18.39
C ASP A 304 9.01 -6.51 -17.46
N ALA A 305 8.82 -7.60 -16.72
CA ALA A 305 7.74 -7.74 -15.75
C ALA A 305 7.84 -6.71 -14.60
N ALA A 306 9.03 -6.38 -14.12
CA ALA A 306 9.23 -5.35 -13.11
C ALA A 306 8.85 -3.96 -13.66
N ASN A 307 9.29 -3.62 -14.88
CA ASN A 307 8.94 -2.36 -15.54
C ASN A 307 7.43 -2.23 -15.78
N ILE A 308 6.81 -3.26 -16.37
CA ILE A 308 5.37 -3.29 -16.62
C ILE A 308 4.60 -3.31 -15.29
N GLY A 309 5.05 -4.09 -14.32
CA GLY A 309 4.43 -4.22 -12.99
C GLY A 309 4.43 -2.89 -12.23
N ALA A 310 5.55 -2.16 -12.25
CA ALA A 310 5.63 -0.83 -11.64
C ALA A 310 4.65 0.16 -12.28
N VAL A 311 4.52 0.15 -13.62
CA VAL A 311 3.55 1.00 -14.33
C VAL A 311 2.12 0.52 -14.10
N THR A 312 1.88 -0.79 -14.01
CA THR A 312 0.57 -1.37 -13.70
C THR A 312 0.09 -0.95 -12.31
N ALA A 313 0.95 -1.09 -11.30
CA ALA A 313 0.64 -0.66 -9.93
C ALA A 313 0.33 0.85 -9.87
N ARG A 314 1.12 1.65 -10.57
CA ARG A 314 0.88 3.10 -10.74
C ARG A 314 -0.46 3.38 -11.43
N THR A 315 -0.80 2.62 -12.47
CA THR A 315 -2.07 2.77 -13.19
C THR A 315 -3.25 2.44 -12.29
N ILE A 316 -3.19 1.33 -11.57
CA ILE A 316 -4.22 0.95 -10.59
C ILE A 316 -4.35 2.06 -9.53
N ALA A 317 -3.24 2.56 -9.00
CA ALA A 317 -3.24 3.56 -7.94
C ALA A 317 -3.77 4.93 -8.40
N PHE A 318 -3.40 5.42 -9.59
CA PHE A 318 -3.81 6.75 -10.08
C PHE A 318 -5.09 6.76 -10.91
N LYS A 319 -5.50 5.63 -11.48
CA LYS A 319 -6.67 5.48 -12.35
C LYS A 319 -7.50 4.25 -11.99
N ILE A 320 -7.82 4.13 -10.71
CA ILE A 320 -8.59 3.01 -10.16
C ILE A 320 -9.94 2.86 -10.88
N ARG A 321 -10.33 1.62 -11.23
CA ARG A 321 -11.53 1.33 -12.01
C ARG A 321 -12.81 1.24 -11.18
N PRO A 322 -12.83 0.58 -10.00
CA PRO A 322 -14.02 0.44 -9.18
C PRO A 322 -14.59 1.81 -8.75
N LYS A 323 -15.90 1.99 -8.92
CA LYS A 323 -16.59 3.24 -8.53
C LYS A 323 -16.71 3.41 -7.03
N ASP A 324 -16.72 2.33 -6.28
CA ASP A 324 -16.71 2.30 -4.82
C ASP A 324 -15.35 2.71 -4.21
N ALA A 325 -14.34 2.93 -5.06
CA ALA A 325 -13.09 3.59 -4.67
C ALA A 325 -13.24 5.06 -4.28
N TYR A 326 -14.40 5.66 -4.52
CA TYR A 326 -14.65 7.07 -4.23
C TYR A 326 -15.58 7.24 -3.04
N PHE A 327 -15.24 8.16 -2.13
CA PHE A 327 -16.11 8.48 -0.98
C PHE A 327 -17.50 8.98 -1.38
N TYR A 328 -17.56 9.72 -2.50
CA TYR A 328 -18.78 10.31 -3.04
C TYR A 328 -18.82 10.10 -4.55
N PRO A 329 -20.00 9.87 -5.16
CA PRO A 329 -20.11 9.56 -6.58
C PRO A 329 -19.61 10.66 -7.53
N ASP A 330 -19.63 11.91 -7.08
CA ASP A 330 -19.29 13.13 -7.82
C ASP A 330 -18.00 13.80 -7.34
N SER A 331 -17.08 13.02 -6.77
CA SER A 331 -15.91 13.54 -6.06
C SER A 331 -14.61 12.94 -6.57
N ALA A 332 -13.51 13.68 -6.42
CA ALA A 332 -12.16 13.19 -6.62
C ALA A 332 -11.58 12.50 -5.37
N TRP A 333 -12.27 12.58 -4.22
CA TRP A 333 -11.82 11.96 -2.98
C TRP A 333 -11.97 10.45 -3.00
N ARG A 334 -10.88 9.75 -2.70
CA ARG A 334 -10.77 8.30 -2.79
C ARG A 334 -10.67 7.65 -1.43
N LEU A 335 -11.29 6.49 -1.33
CA LEU A 335 -11.21 5.60 -0.19
C LEU A 335 -9.93 4.76 -0.28
N PRO A 336 -9.04 4.76 0.73
CA PRO A 336 -7.80 3.98 0.66
C PRO A 336 -8.01 2.46 0.80
N PHE A 337 -9.01 2.02 1.55
CA PHE A 337 -9.23 0.63 1.91
C PHE A 337 -10.37 0.00 1.10
N LEU A 338 -10.06 -0.43 -0.13
CA LEU A 338 -11.03 -1.13 -0.99
C LEU A 338 -11.18 -2.59 -0.54
N GLY A 339 -12.33 -2.90 0.05
CA GLY A 339 -12.57 -4.21 0.65
C GLY A 339 -12.06 -4.32 2.09
N GLY A 340 -12.06 -3.18 2.82
CA GLY A 340 -11.65 -3.08 4.22
C GLY A 340 -10.14 -3.24 4.41
N TYR A 341 -9.70 -3.29 5.68
CA TYR A 341 -8.29 -3.43 6.04
C TYR A 341 -7.68 -4.79 5.65
N LYS A 342 -8.51 -5.78 5.31
CA LYS A 342 -8.08 -7.10 4.79
C LYS A 342 -7.97 -7.14 3.28
N PHE A 343 -8.47 -6.13 2.59
CA PHE A 343 -8.55 -6.10 1.12
C PHE A 343 -9.27 -7.32 0.56
N GLU A 344 -10.53 -7.52 0.94
CA GLU A 344 -11.38 -8.61 0.47
C GLU A 344 -12.57 -8.06 -0.35
N THR A 345 -12.88 -8.70 -1.49
CA THR A 345 -14.10 -8.42 -2.26
C THR A 345 -15.32 -9.13 -1.68
N ALA A 346 -15.08 -10.24 -1.00
CA ALA A 346 -16.01 -11.02 -0.21
C ALA A 346 -15.20 -11.81 0.84
N PRO A 347 -15.82 -12.34 1.91
CA PRO A 347 -15.08 -13.09 2.93
C PRO A 347 -14.22 -14.20 2.32
N GLY A 348 -12.91 -14.14 2.55
CA GLY A 348 -11.91 -15.08 2.02
C GLY A 348 -11.55 -14.88 0.54
N VAL A 349 -12.02 -13.84 -0.12
CA VAL A 349 -11.71 -13.52 -1.52
C VAL A 349 -10.91 -12.22 -1.61
N SER A 350 -9.62 -12.33 -1.91
CA SER A 350 -8.72 -11.17 -1.97
C SER A 350 -9.12 -10.17 -3.04
N ASN A 351 -9.11 -8.89 -2.69
CA ASN A 351 -9.20 -7.77 -3.62
C ASN A 351 -7.80 -7.40 -4.11
N LEU A 352 -7.36 -8.04 -5.19
CA LEU A 352 -6.00 -7.88 -5.72
C LEU A 352 -5.68 -6.42 -6.10
N ASP A 353 -6.60 -5.76 -6.80
CA ASP A 353 -6.42 -4.35 -7.18
C ASP A 353 -6.49 -3.42 -5.96
N GLY A 354 -7.32 -3.73 -4.97
CA GLY A 354 -7.43 -2.98 -3.73
C GLY A 354 -6.14 -3.02 -2.90
N ALA A 355 -5.52 -4.19 -2.80
CA ALA A 355 -4.23 -4.35 -2.13
C ALA A 355 -3.11 -3.58 -2.87
N VAL A 356 -3.02 -3.72 -4.20
CA VAL A 356 -2.06 -2.95 -5.01
C VAL A 356 -2.31 -1.45 -4.89
N PHE A 357 -3.57 -1.00 -4.98
CA PHE A 357 -3.96 0.39 -4.83
C PHE A 357 -3.44 1.00 -3.52
N TYR A 358 -3.62 0.29 -2.39
CA TYR A 358 -3.20 0.75 -1.09
C TYR A 358 -1.68 0.69 -0.93
N TYR A 359 -1.06 -0.49 -1.09
CA TYR A 359 0.36 -0.70 -0.81
C TYR A 359 1.30 -0.03 -1.83
N TYR A 360 0.78 0.44 -2.95
CA TYR A 360 1.53 1.33 -3.83
C TYR A 360 1.81 2.69 -3.19
N PHE A 361 0.84 3.24 -2.43
CA PHE A 361 0.95 4.56 -1.79
C PHE A 361 1.35 4.49 -0.31
N ALA A 362 0.96 3.45 0.42
CA ALA A 362 0.93 3.45 1.87
C ALA A 362 1.56 2.19 2.47
N ILE A 363 1.81 2.26 3.78
CA ILE A 363 2.37 1.21 4.63
C ILE A 363 1.49 1.04 5.86
N ALA A 364 1.63 -0.10 6.51
CA ALA A 364 0.87 -0.51 7.69
C ALA A 364 -0.65 -0.61 7.46
N VAL A 365 -1.30 -1.47 8.18
CA VAL A 365 -2.74 -1.66 8.13
C VAL A 365 -3.29 -1.97 9.52
N THR A 366 -4.46 -1.44 9.83
CA THR A 366 -5.16 -1.72 11.08
C THR A 366 -6.65 -1.42 10.92
N PRO A 367 -7.55 -2.15 11.60
CA PRO A 367 -8.96 -1.80 11.67
C PRO A 367 -9.19 -0.33 12.06
N ALA A 368 -8.34 0.22 12.92
CA ALA A 368 -8.44 1.61 13.41
C ALA A 368 -8.24 2.69 12.32
N MET A 369 -7.73 2.32 11.14
CA MET A 369 -7.57 3.20 9.99
C MET A 369 -8.76 3.16 9.02
N GLU A 370 -9.64 2.18 9.16
CA GLU A 370 -10.71 1.90 8.19
C GLU A 370 -12.09 1.80 8.85
N GLU A 371 -12.22 1.03 9.92
CA GLU A 371 -13.51 0.79 10.58
C GLU A 371 -14.08 2.06 11.21
N LYS A 372 -15.41 2.12 11.32
CA LYS A 372 -16.11 3.21 12.00
C LYS A 372 -15.83 3.19 13.51
N MET A 373 -14.89 4.02 13.95
CA MET A 373 -14.53 4.21 15.35
C MET A 373 -14.68 5.67 15.74
N VAL A 374 -15.91 6.11 16.09
CA VAL A 374 -16.20 7.50 16.43
C VAL A 374 -15.32 8.00 17.58
N GLY A 375 -14.58 9.09 17.35
CA GLY A 375 -13.66 9.71 18.31
C GLY A 375 -12.38 8.91 18.60
N ARG A 376 -12.07 7.87 17.78
CA ARG A 376 -10.85 7.07 17.88
C ARG A 376 -10.32 6.74 16.49
N GLY A 377 -9.04 6.30 16.41
CA GLY A 377 -8.42 5.94 15.13
C GLY A 377 -8.21 7.12 14.22
N SER A 378 -8.18 6.87 12.92
CA SER A 378 -7.94 7.90 11.90
C SER A 378 -8.63 7.55 10.58
N GLN A 379 -8.94 8.56 9.78
CA GLN A 379 -9.49 8.40 8.43
C GLN A 379 -8.61 9.17 7.42
N TYR A 380 -8.53 8.67 6.19
CA TYR A 380 -7.52 9.09 5.22
C TYR A 380 -8.08 9.25 3.80
N PRO A 381 -9.02 10.18 3.53
CA PRO A 381 -9.36 10.47 2.14
C PRO A 381 -8.18 11.07 1.41
N TRP A 382 -7.91 10.56 0.21
CA TRP A 382 -6.87 11.12 -0.65
C TRP A 382 -7.41 11.57 -2.01
N SER A 383 -6.70 12.51 -2.63
CA SER A 383 -6.98 12.93 -4.01
C SER A 383 -5.69 13.02 -4.82
N VAL A 384 -5.77 12.58 -6.08
CA VAL A 384 -4.67 12.59 -7.06
C VAL A 384 -4.99 13.48 -8.26
N GLN A 385 -6.15 14.12 -8.24
CA GLN A 385 -6.66 14.93 -9.34
C GLN A 385 -7.57 16.06 -8.82
N ASP A 386 -7.73 17.11 -9.62
CA ASP A 386 -8.61 18.23 -9.32
C ASP A 386 -10.10 17.88 -9.53
N ALA A 387 -10.99 18.83 -9.21
CA ALA A 387 -12.43 18.73 -9.38
C ALA A 387 -12.87 18.40 -10.83
N LYS A 388 -12.02 18.69 -11.83
CA LYS A 388 -12.28 18.42 -13.25
C LYS A 388 -11.67 17.07 -13.71
N GLY A 389 -11.03 16.31 -12.80
CA GLY A 389 -10.39 15.04 -13.11
C GLY A 389 -9.00 15.16 -13.72
N SER A 390 -8.40 16.37 -13.77
CA SER A 390 -7.03 16.58 -14.23
C SER A 390 -6.03 16.25 -13.14
N PRO A 391 -4.89 15.59 -13.46
CA PRO A 391 -3.82 15.39 -12.52
C PRO A 391 -3.31 16.71 -11.96
N PHE A 392 -2.91 16.72 -10.69
CA PHE A 392 -2.32 17.91 -10.10
C PHE A 392 -0.95 18.22 -10.72
N ASP A 393 -0.79 19.48 -11.13
CA ASP A 393 0.43 20.06 -11.72
C ASP A 393 1.08 20.98 -10.69
N GLY A 394 2.32 20.69 -10.30
CA GLY A 394 3.03 21.47 -9.28
C GLY A 394 3.42 22.88 -9.70
N GLY A 395 3.25 23.24 -11.01
CA GLY A 395 3.43 24.60 -11.51
C GLY A 395 2.17 25.46 -11.43
N LYS A 396 1.03 24.90 -11.03
CA LYS A 396 -0.26 25.60 -10.93
C LYS A 396 -0.67 25.81 -9.49
N ASN A 397 -1.54 26.80 -9.28
CA ASN A 397 -2.13 27.08 -7.97
C ASN A 397 -3.45 26.33 -7.83
N TYR A 398 -3.69 25.77 -6.62
CA TYR A 398 -4.93 25.09 -6.27
C TYR A 398 -5.39 25.54 -4.89
N LYS A 399 -6.67 25.32 -4.63
CA LYS A 399 -7.30 25.58 -3.34
C LYS A 399 -8.21 24.43 -2.94
N LEU A 400 -8.09 24.02 -1.69
CA LEU A 400 -9.03 23.14 -0.98
C LEU A 400 -9.76 23.93 0.09
N ARG A 401 -11.08 23.89 0.11
CA ARG A 401 -11.88 24.42 1.20
C ARG A 401 -12.35 23.29 2.11
N LEU A 402 -11.97 23.36 3.38
CA LEU A 402 -12.52 22.53 4.44
C LEU A 402 -13.68 23.30 5.10
N PRO A 403 -14.95 22.84 4.96
CA PRO A 403 -16.10 23.50 5.58
C PRO A 403 -15.97 23.62 7.09
N PRO A 404 -16.73 24.53 7.76
CA PRO A 404 -16.69 24.67 9.21
C PRO A 404 -17.06 23.36 9.93
N ASN A 405 -16.70 23.29 11.21
CA ASN A 405 -16.97 22.12 12.06
C ASN A 405 -16.33 20.83 11.54
N ILE A 406 -15.04 20.90 11.15
CA ILE A 406 -14.28 19.73 10.70
C ILE A 406 -14.42 18.61 11.74
N PRO A 407 -14.93 17.40 11.37
CA PRO A 407 -15.38 16.39 12.31
C PRO A 407 -14.22 15.56 12.88
N VAL A 408 -13.42 16.16 13.71
CA VAL A 408 -12.31 15.54 14.44
C VAL A 408 -12.38 15.83 15.93
N LYS A 409 -12.07 14.85 16.75
CA LYS A 409 -11.88 15.01 18.18
C LYS A 409 -10.51 15.61 18.50
N ASP A 410 -9.48 15.13 17.78
CA ASP A 410 -8.09 15.46 18.10
C ASP A 410 -7.58 16.57 17.16
N PHE A 411 -7.30 16.25 15.90
CA PHE A 411 -6.83 17.22 14.91
C PHE A 411 -7.02 16.71 13.47
N TRP A 412 -6.85 17.58 12.51
CA TRP A 412 -6.79 17.25 11.08
C TRP A 412 -5.48 17.75 10.46
N SER A 413 -5.08 17.13 9.35
CA SER A 413 -3.98 17.62 8.53
C SER A 413 -4.18 17.34 7.05
N VAL A 414 -3.55 18.19 6.21
CA VAL A 414 -3.42 18.03 4.76
C VAL A 414 -1.93 17.94 4.46
N ILE A 415 -1.49 16.85 3.84
CA ILE A 415 -0.08 16.61 3.50
C ILE A 415 0.04 16.33 2.02
N VAL A 416 1.05 16.91 1.36
CA VAL A 416 1.32 16.77 -0.07
C VAL A 416 2.47 15.80 -0.32
N TYR A 417 2.30 14.93 -1.32
CA TYR A 417 3.24 13.88 -1.70
C TYR A 417 3.60 13.96 -3.18
N ASP A 418 4.85 13.61 -3.49
CA ASP A 418 5.36 13.52 -4.86
C ASP A 418 4.82 12.25 -5.55
N ASN A 419 4.31 12.38 -6.77
CA ASN A 419 3.76 11.25 -7.54
C ASN A 419 4.80 10.17 -7.86
N GLN A 420 6.09 10.50 -7.93
CA GLN A 420 7.13 9.53 -8.28
C GLN A 420 7.56 8.70 -7.08
N THR A 421 7.88 9.37 -5.97
CA THR A 421 8.37 8.70 -4.75
C THR A 421 7.25 8.23 -3.83
N ARG A 422 6.05 8.81 -3.92
CA ARG A 422 4.90 8.64 -2.99
C ARG A 422 5.24 9.06 -1.57
N SER A 423 6.33 9.79 -1.40
CA SER A 423 6.80 10.40 -0.17
C SER A 423 6.44 11.89 -0.11
N MET A 424 6.55 12.51 1.05
CA MET A 424 6.37 13.94 1.21
C MET A 424 7.18 14.72 0.17
N VAL A 425 6.55 15.71 -0.48
CA VAL A 425 7.22 16.52 -1.51
C VAL A 425 8.39 17.29 -0.90
N GLN A 426 9.54 17.26 -1.54
CA GLN A 426 10.78 17.91 -1.07
C GLN A 426 10.89 19.29 -1.68
N THR A 427 10.53 20.31 -0.89
CA THR A 427 10.56 21.74 -1.26
C THR A 427 11.40 22.53 -0.27
N ASP A 428 11.26 23.87 -0.26
CA ASP A 428 11.89 24.72 0.75
C ASP A 428 11.22 24.59 2.13
N GLN A 429 9.97 24.05 2.18
CA GLN A 429 9.29 23.76 3.44
C GLN A 429 9.82 22.46 4.05
N GLN A 430 10.17 22.49 5.32
CA GLN A 430 10.59 21.30 6.06
C GLN A 430 9.49 20.21 6.07
N ALA A 431 8.25 20.66 6.24
CA ALA A 431 7.04 19.81 6.27
C ALA A 431 6.03 20.33 5.24
N PRO A 432 5.68 19.53 4.20
CA PRO A 432 4.74 19.96 3.16
C PRO A 432 3.28 19.74 3.62
N SER A 433 2.89 20.39 4.72
CA SER A 433 1.59 20.19 5.34
C SER A 433 0.96 21.46 5.93
N VAL A 434 -0.35 21.41 6.05
CA VAL A 434 -1.17 22.35 6.88
C VAL A 434 -2.02 21.50 7.81
N SER A 435 -2.06 21.85 9.09
CA SER A 435 -2.88 21.12 10.08
C SER A 435 -3.52 22.07 11.09
N SER A 436 -4.52 21.61 11.80
CA SER A 436 -5.10 22.38 12.92
C SER A 436 -4.12 22.62 14.07
N GLN A 437 -2.98 21.92 14.09
CA GLN A 437 -1.89 22.10 15.04
C GLN A 437 -0.81 23.09 14.54
N SER A 438 -0.87 23.50 13.27
CA SER A 438 0.12 24.41 12.69
C SER A 438 -0.11 25.83 13.20
N LYS A 439 0.97 26.50 13.63
CA LYS A 439 0.87 27.88 14.13
C LYS A 439 0.46 28.84 13.02
N GLY A 440 -0.49 29.72 13.32
CA GLY A 440 -0.89 30.81 12.43
C GLY A 440 -1.80 30.40 11.27
N VAL A 441 -2.32 29.19 11.26
CA VAL A 441 -3.37 28.78 10.29
C VAL A 441 -4.58 29.70 10.47
N LYS A 442 -5.02 30.31 9.37
CA LYS A 442 -6.15 31.23 9.31
C LYS A 442 -7.44 30.47 9.05
N THR A 443 -8.46 30.80 9.82
CA THR A 443 -9.83 30.36 9.66
C THR A 443 -10.64 31.49 9.06
N ASN A 444 -11.51 31.19 8.11
CA ASN A 444 -12.43 32.16 7.51
C ASN A 444 -13.53 32.60 8.53
N ALA A 445 -14.23 33.70 8.26
CA ALA A 445 -15.26 34.24 9.13
C ALA A 445 -16.42 33.25 9.39
N ASP A 446 -16.67 32.30 8.46
CA ASP A 446 -17.69 31.27 8.62
C ASP A 446 -17.16 30.00 9.33
N GLY A 447 -15.92 30.01 9.80
CA GLY A 447 -15.28 28.88 10.47
C GLY A 447 -14.67 27.83 9.52
N SER A 448 -14.73 28.03 8.20
CA SER A 448 -14.05 27.16 7.22
C SER A 448 -12.55 27.47 7.16
N VAL A 449 -11.77 26.53 6.61
CA VAL A 449 -10.32 26.68 6.38
C VAL A 449 -10.04 26.48 4.90
N ASP A 450 -9.38 27.48 4.27
CA ASP A 450 -8.86 27.34 2.92
C ASP A 450 -7.39 26.91 2.99
N VAL A 451 -7.02 25.83 2.28
CA VAL A 451 -5.65 25.35 2.10
C VAL A 451 -5.24 25.56 0.65
N TYR A 452 -4.07 26.17 0.45
CA TYR A 452 -3.55 26.49 -0.87
C TYR A 452 -2.37 25.60 -1.24
N PHE A 453 -2.24 25.28 -2.52
CA PHE A 453 -1.14 24.53 -3.08
C PHE A 453 -0.60 25.26 -4.31
N GLY A 454 0.70 25.33 -4.47
CA GLY A 454 1.31 26.01 -5.60
C GLY A 454 2.78 26.34 -5.35
N PRO A 455 3.52 26.80 -6.38
CA PRO A 455 4.94 27.13 -6.22
C PRO A 455 5.18 28.31 -5.29
N ASN A 456 4.19 29.20 -5.13
CA ASN A 456 4.28 30.40 -4.30
C ASN A 456 3.04 30.54 -3.41
N ALA A 457 3.25 31.04 -2.19
CA ALA A 457 2.16 31.32 -1.27
C ALA A 457 1.29 32.51 -1.77
N PRO A 458 -0.04 32.44 -1.67
CA PRO A 458 -0.86 33.62 -1.83
C PRO A 458 -0.55 34.61 -0.69
N ALA A 459 -0.53 35.92 -1.00
CA ALA A 459 -0.22 36.95 -0.04
C ALA A 459 -1.09 36.88 1.22
N GLY A 460 -0.47 36.82 2.38
CA GLY A 460 -1.14 36.71 3.67
C GLY A 460 -1.70 35.31 3.99
N MET A 461 -1.46 34.29 3.19
CA MET A 461 -1.91 32.89 3.40
C MET A 461 -0.75 31.92 3.55
N GLU A 462 0.42 32.39 3.93
CA GLU A 462 1.66 31.60 4.03
C GLU A 462 1.52 30.41 4.98
N ASN A 463 0.70 30.53 6.04
CA ASN A 463 0.46 29.46 7.01
C ASN A 463 -0.65 28.48 6.58
N ASN A 464 -1.36 28.78 5.49
CA ASN A 464 -2.39 27.92 4.89
C ASN A 464 -1.93 27.33 3.53
N TRP A 465 -0.63 27.38 3.25
CA TRP A 465 -0.10 27.03 1.94
C TRP A 465 0.92 25.90 2.03
N VAL A 466 0.87 25.00 1.05
CA VAL A 466 1.85 23.95 0.83
C VAL A 466 2.53 24.18 -0.51
N GLN A 467 3.85 24.25 -0.50
CA GLN A 467 4.66 24.45 -1.70
C GLN A 467 4.64 23.21 -2.59
N THR A 468 4.44 23.42 -3.90
CA THR A 468 4.56 22.40 -4.94
C THR A 468 5.67 22.73 -5.92
N ILE A 469 6.10 21.79 -6.75
CA ILE A 469 7.28 21.93 -7.62
C ILE A 469 6.86 21.97 -9.08
N PRO A 470 7.12 23.05 -9.83
CA PRO A 470 6.88 23.09 -11.28
C PRO A 470 7.55 21.91 -11.99
N GLY A 471 6.83 21.28 -12.92
CA GLY A 471 7.30 20.10 -13.65
C GLY A 471 7.16 18.78 -12.91
N LYS A 472 6.60 18.77 -11.69
CA LYS A 472 6.26 17.56 -10.95
C LYS A 472 4.76 17.46 -10.70
N GLY A 473 4.24 16.24 -10.78
CA GLY A 473 2.91 15.91 -10.30
C GLY A 473 2.91 15.58 -8.80
N TRP A 474 1.77 15.78 -8.16
CA TRP A 474 1.60 15.53 -6.74
C TRP A 474 0.22 14.92 -6.43
N PHE A 475 0.08 14.41 -5.22
CA PHE A 475 -1.21 14.01 -4.64
C PHE A 475 -1.24 14.44 -3.17
N MET A 476 -2.39 14.35 -2.54
CA MET A 476 -2.52 14.74 -1.15
C MET A 476 -3.43 13.80 -0.36
N LEU A 477 -3.18 13.75 0.95
CA LEU A 477 -4.05 13.13 1.94
C LEU A 477 -4.63 14.19 2.87
N LEU A 478 -5.96 14.13 3.07
CA LEU A 478 -6.62 14.71 4.24
C LEU A 478 -6.65 13.64 5.33
N ARG A 479 -6.16 13.97 6.51
CA ARG A 479 -6.11 13.06 7.66
C ARG A 479 -7.03 13.60 8.76
N LEU A 480 -7.93 12.75 9.25
CA LEU A 480 -8.84 13.06 10.34
C LEU A 480 -8.50 12.18 11.53
N TYR A 481 -8.05 12.74 12.63
CA TYR A 481 -7.67 12.03 13.86
C TYR A 481 -8.78 12.11 14.89
N GLY A 482 -9.21 10.94 15.41
CA GLY A 482 -10.41 10.85 16.21
C GLY A 482 -11.65 11.29 15.44
N PRO A 483 -11.94 10.72 14.24
CA PRO A 483 -13.03 11.18 13.38
C PRO A 483 -14.38 11.06 14.08
N LEU A 484 -15.24 12.07 13.89
CA LEU A 484 -16.55 12.16 14.54
C LEU A 484 -17.67 11.73 13.60
N GLU A 485 -18.88 11.54 14.15
CA GLU A 485 -20.06 11.03 13.42
C GLU A 485 -20.34 11.75 12.08
N PRO A 486 -20.22 13.10 11.95
CA PRO A 486 -20.49 13.79 10.69
C PRO A 486 -19.60 13.33 9.51
N TRP A 487 -18.39 12.79 9.77
CA TRP A 487 -17.57 12.17 8.76
C TRP A 487 -18.18 10.84 8.28
N PHE A 488 -18.54 9.97 9.19
CA PHE A 488 -19.01 8.62 8.86
C PHE A 488 -20.40 8.60 8.21
N ASN A 489 -21.30 9.47 8.65
CA ASN A 489 -22.65 9.62 8.07
C ASN A 489 -22.67 10.56 6.86
N LYS A 490 -21.50 11.10 6.46
CA LYS A 490 -21.32 11.97 5.28
C LYS A 490 -22.12 13.30 5.34
N THR A 491 -22.50 13.78 6.53
CA THR A 491 -23.14 15.10 6.70
C THR A 491 -22.12 16.23 6.63
N TRP A 492 -20.83 15.94 6.86
CA TRP A 492 -19.71 16.82 6.56
C TRP A 492 -18.92 16.23 5.40
N ARG A 493 -18.56 17.07 4.44
CA ARG A 493 -17.78 16.69 3.26
C ARG A 493 -16.70 17.74 3.00
N PRO A 494 -15.42 17.36 2.76
CA PRO A 494 -14.41 18.32 2.29
C PRO A 494 -14.81 18.88 0.92
N GLY A 495 -14.40 20.09 0.63
CA GLY A 495 -14.50 20.65 -0.73
C GLY A 495 -13.66 19.85 -1.73
N GLU A 496 -13.95 20.01 -3.00
CA GLU A 496 -13.06 19.53 -4.05
C GLU A 496 -11.81 20.41 -4.14
N ILE A 497 -10.72 19.88 -4.68
CA ILE A 497 -9.51 20.68 -4.92
C ILE A 497 -9.65 21.31 -6.31
N GLU A 498 -9.65 22.62 -6.35
CA GLU A 498 -9.90 23.41 -7.56
C GLU A 498 -8.68 24.24 -7.94
N LEU A 499 -8.52 24.51 -9.25
CA LEU A 499 -7.56 25.51 -9.71
C LEU A 499 -7.90 26.87 -9.07
N ALA A 500 -6.91 27.50 -8.46
CA ALA A 500 -6.99 28.88 -7.96
C ALA A 500 -6.39 29.82 -9.02
N ASN A 501 -7.07 30.96 -9.24
CA ASN A 501 -6.62 32.02 -10.14
C ASN A 501 -5.44 32.78 -9.57
#